data_c989b06c75d6622ad24d93f0f571bbfc
#
_entry.id   c989b06c75d6622ad24d93f0f571bbfc
#
_cell.length_a   1.000
_cell.length_b   1.000
_cell.length_c   1.000
_cell.angle_alpha   90.00
_cell.angle_beta   90.00
_cell.angle_gamma   90.00
#
_symmetry.space_group_name_H-M   'P 1'
#
loop_
_entity.id
_entity.type
_entity.pdbx_description
1 polymer ?
#
loop_
_entity_poly.entity_id
_entity_poly.type
_entity_poly.pdbx_seq_one_letter_code
_entity_poly.pdbx_strand_id
1 'polypeptide(L)'
;MRNTGWMLSAALPMAFAACGGEGSGAGAAARQLAADSSRITTGRHCESSAILNALLAAGYDFTEDKIIGYGAAPSFVYQAGKFPFIGGRSSDMREVFFATTGIAWQCRKPAPRDDMWKEVYEVLGRGLPVLLRVDMRYLPYRYDGKFGPAYMSFGWHWITLFKVDREAGLAYVTDTEYKGLQCIKLRDLEKARSSTTKNWPPAREFAWVERAAAPWKADRDAMARRSIRVAAGNLQGSDFQSMSAGLPELERLPSRLAVLDREVPSFLLSPALAYMSSSIERNGTGGAAFRTLYAEWLEAEAPRLSDPALAAGVSTAAIAARKAEAAWHVLSARFLDASAAMKGTKDKAGQSKLLTTCAEATMPLVEAEHDLLNALATVNLDSTRDSVPQDGTTAK
;
A
#
# COMPACT_ATOMS: atom_id res chain seq x y z
N MET A 1 30.51 8.94 -22.90
CA MET A 1 29.61 10.09 -23.07
C MET A 1 28.51 9.73 -24.05
N ARG A 2 27.33 9.38 -23.59
CA ARG A 2 26.03 9.51 -24.27
C ARG A 2 24.97 9.43 -23.18
N ASN A 3 24.39 10.58 -22.89
CA ASN A 3 23.26 10.81 -22.02
C ASN A 3 22.04 10.03 -22.53
N THR A 4 21.52 9.10 -21.77
CA THR A 4 20.14 8.64 -21.90
C THR A 4 19.32 9.25 -20.76
N GLY A 5 18.92 10.50 -21.02
CA GLY A 5 17.91 11.17 -20.24
C GLY A 5 16.59 10.41 -20.35
N TRP A 6 16.09 9.91 -19.24
CA TRP A 6 14.70 9.52 -19.11
C TRP A 6 13.89 10.81 -19.04
N MET A 7 13.23 11.11 -20.15
CA MET A 7 12.31 12.23 -20.26
C MET A 7 11.20 12.05 -19.24
N LEU A 8 11.15 12.98 -18.27
CA LEU A 8 9.91 13.32 -17.57
C LEU A 8 8.92 13.84 -18.61
N SER A 9 8.07 12.97 -19.12
CA SER A 9 6.94 13.36 -19.93
C SER A 9 6.00 14.18 -19.06
N ALA A 10 5.94 15.47 -19.34
CA ALA A 10 4.91 16.38 -18.85
C ALA A 10 3.56 15.88 -19.42
N ALA A 11 2.82 15.08 -18.67
CA ALA A 11 1.48 14.66 -19.03
C ALA A 11 0.53 15.86 -18.91
N LEU A 12 0.20 16.46 -20.02
CA LEU A 12 -0.98 17.30 -20.22
C LEU A 12 -2.26 16.53 -19.83
N PRO A 13 -3.37 17.21 -19.50
CA PRO A 13 -4.60 16.59 -19.00
C PRO A 13 -5.33 15.82 -20.12
N MET A 14 -4.94 14.57 -20.35
CA MET A 14 -5.58 13.67 -21.32
C MET A 14 -6.49 12.61 -20.67
N ALA A 15 -6.99 12.84 -19.44
CA ALA A 15 -7.85 11.88 -18.75
C ALA A 15 -9.25 11.68 -19.38
N PHE A 16 -9.65 12.54 -20.34
CA PHE A 16 -10.97 12.45 -20.97
C PHE A 16 -10.98 11.81 -22.36
N ALA A 17 -9.85 11.53 -22.96
CA ALA A 17 -9.76 11.04 -24.35
C ALA A 17 -10.00 9.53 -24.51
N ALA A 18 -9.96 8.73 -23.45
CA ALA A 18 -10.11 7.28 -23.53
C ALA A 18 -11.55 6.78 -23.63
N CYS A 19 -12.55 7.63 -23.35
CA CYS A 19 -13.97 7.32 -23.45
C CYS A 19 -14.67 8.15 -24.53
N GLY A 20 -14.09 8.22 -25.74
CA GLY A 20 -14.64 8.93 -26.88
C GLY A 20 -16.13 8.57 -27.15
N GLY A 21 -17.03 9.43 -26.72
CA GLY A 21 -18.44 9.43 -27.01
C GLY A 21 -18.93 10.87 -26.96
N GLU A 22 -19.12 11.51 -28.14
CA GLU A 22 -19.77 12.79 -28.28
C GLU A 22 -21.27 12.64 -28.00
N GLY A 23 -21.66 12.86 -26.75
CA GLY A 23 -23.06 12.99 -26.36
C GLY A 23 -23.21 14.17 -25.40
N SER A 24 -24.14 15.09 -25.69
CA SER A 24 -24.39 16.33 -24.93
C SER A 24 -24.69 16.11 -23.43
N GLY A 25 -25.11 14.91 -23.02
CA GLY A 25 -25.30 14.52 -21.62
C GLY A 25 -24.00 14.17 -20.88
N ALA A 26 -22.97 13.69 -21.59
CA ALA A 26 -21.68 13.34 -21.00
C ALA A 26 -20.93 14.57 -20.45
N GLY A 27 -21.11 15.73 -21.07
CA GLY A 27 -20.46 16.96 -20.66
C GLY A 27 -20.98 17.56 -19.35
N ALA A 28 -22.26 17.39 -19.01
CA ALA A 28 -22.81 17.85 -17.73
C ALA A 28 -22.41 16.92 -16.58
N ALA A 29 -22.48 15.60 -16.79
CA ALA A 29 -22.04 14.60 -15.84
C ALA A 29 -20.52 14.70 -15.58
N ALA A 30 -19.72 14.99 -16.60
CA ALA A 30 -18.29 15.20 -16.47
C ALA A 30 -17.96 16.48 -15.68
N ARG A 31 -18.73 17.56 -15.86
CA ARG A 31 -18.58 18.80 -15.07
C ARG A 31 -18.96 18.61 -13.61
N GLN A 32 -20.01 17.89 -13.32
CA GLN A 32 -20.40 17.55 -11.94
C GLN A 32 -19.29 16.71 -11.27
N LEU A 33 -18.80 15.68 -11.96
CA LEU A 33 -17.68 14.86 -11.49
C LEU A 33 -16.39 15.68 -11.33
N ALA A 34 -16.13 16.67 -12.19
CA ALA A 34 -14.98 17.55 -12.07
C ALA A 34 -15.07 18.46 -10.84
N ALA A 35 -16.27 18.91 -10.45
CA ALA A 35 -16.49 19.65 -9.21
C ALA A 35 -16.32 18.77 -7.97
N ASP A 36 -16.82 17.53 -8.00
CA ASP A 36 -16.66 16.55 -6.93
C ASP A 36 -15.22 16.01 -6.85
N SER A 37 -14.46 16.08 -7.95
CA SER A 37 -13.09 15.58 -8.05
C SER A 37 -12.02 16.55 -7.53
N SER A 38 -12.39 17.76 -7.09
CA SER A 38 -11.44 18.76 -6.58
C SER A 38 -10.61 18.28 -5.37
N ARG A 39 -11.08 17.24 -4.68
CA ARG A 39 -10.39 16.61 -3.54
C ARG A 39 -9.71 15.29 -3.89
N ILE A 40 -9.82 14.81 -5.15
CA ILE A 40 -9.15 13.56 -5.55
C ILE A 40 -7.64 13.78 -5.58
N THR A 41 -6.93 12.88 -4.94
CA THR A 41 -5.46 12.93 -4.87
C THR A 41 -4.85 11.62 -5.33
N THR A 42 -3.61 11.69 -5.80
CA THR A 42 -2.75 10.52 -6.03
C THR A 42 -2.08 10.10 -4.71
N GLY A 43 -1.61 8.87 -4.64
CA GLY A 43 -0.84 8.38 -3.51
C GLY A 43 0.34 7.52 -3.94
N ARG A 44 0.97 6.89 -2.98
CA ARG A 44 2.16 6.03 -3.16
C ARG A 44 1.88 4.56 -2.92
N HIS A 45 0.76 4.22 -2.25
CA HIS A 45 0.31 2.86 -1.99
C HIS A 45 -1.16 2.70 -2.35
N CYS A 46 -1.53 1.59 -3.00
CA CYS A 46 -2.87 1.43 -3.57
C CYS A 46 -3.99 1.47 -2.53
N GLU A 47 -3.85 0.74 -1.42
CA GLU A 47 -4.90 0.66 -0.40
C GLU A 47 -5.04 1.97 0.37
N SER A 48 -3.93 2.61 0.80
CA SER A 48 -3.99 3.89 1.49
C SER A 48 -4.50 5.02 0.59
N SER A 49 -4.13 5.05 -0.69
CA SER A 49 -4.70 5.99 -1.67
C SER A 49 -6.19 5.81 -1.85
N ALA A 50 -6.65 4.57 -1.95
CA ALA A 50 -8.09 4.29 -2.08
C ALA A 50 -8.85 4.73 -0.83
N ILE A 51 -8.34 4.40 0.37
CA ILE A 51 -8.92 4.85 1.65
C ILE A 51 -8.92 6.38 1.73
N LEU A 52 -7.82 7.05 1.36
CA LEU A 52 -7.71 8.49 1.39
C LEU A 52 -8.79 9.16 0.54
N ASN A 53 -8.96 8.72 -0.71
CA ASN A 53 -9.98 9.28 -1.60
C ASN A 53 -11.41 9.04 -1.08
N ALA A 54 -11.68 7.90 -0.43
CA ALA A 54 -12.97 7.64 0.21
C ALA A 54 -13.20 8.52 1.45
N LEU A 55 -12.18 8.72 2.29
CA LEU A 55 -12.24 9.60 3.46
C LEU A 55 -12.50 11.05 3.08
N LEU A 56 -11.74 11.57 2.09
CA LEU A 56 -11.91 12.94 1.61
C LEU A 56 -13.33 13.18 1.05
N ALA A 57 -13.87 12.21 0.31
CA ALA A 57 -15.24 12.28 -0.20
C ALA A 57 -16.30 12.15 0.91
N ALA A 58 -16.01 11.40 1.98
CA ALA A 58 -16.88 11.31 3.16
C ALA A 58 -16.78 12.51 4.11
N GLY A 59 -15.88 13.48 3.82
CA GLY A 59 -15.75 14.73 4.58
C GLY A 59 -14.70 14.69 5.69
N TYR A 60 -13.86 13.64 5.74
CA TYR A 60 -12.73 13.58 6.66
C TYR A 60 -11.47 14.21 6.04
N ASP A 61 -10.65 14.85 6.88
CA ASP A 61 -9.38 15.46 6.46
C ASP A 61 -8.19 14.59 6.89
N PHE A 62 -7.71 13.78 5.96
CA PHE A 62 -6.57 12.88 6.14
C PHE A 62 -5.52 13.08 5.06
N THR A 63 -4.32 12.57 5.33
CA THR A 63 -3.21 12.43 4.39
C THR A 63 -2.78 10.96 4.35
N GLU A 64 -2.04 10.56 3.33
CA GLU A 64 -1.67 9.15 3.14
C GLU A 64 -0.76 8.64 4.25
N ASP A 65 0.19 9.46 4.72
CA ASP A 65 1.06 9.16 5.85
C ASP A 65 0.28 8.84 7.12
N LYS A 66 -0.82 9.59 7.42
CA LYS A 66 -1.70 9.30 8.56
C LYS A 66 -2.41 7.96 8.43
N ILE A 67 -2.80 7.56 7.22
CA ILE A 67 -3.42 6.25 7.01
C ILE A 67 -2.41 5.13 7.25
N ILE A 68 -1.19 5.28 6.75
CA ILE A 68 -0.09 4.34 6.99
C ILE A 68 0.29 4.30 8.47
N GLY A 69 0.42 5.46 9.10
CA GLY A 69 0.79 5.58 10.50
C GLY A 69 -0.25 4.97 11.42
N TYR A 70 -1.49 5.47 11.42
CA TYR A 70 -2.57 4.93 12.25
C TYR A 70 -2.98 3.51 11.87
N GLY A 71 -2.68 3.06 10.65
CA GLY A 71 -2.82 1.68 10.20
C GLY A 71 -1.67 0.77 10.61
N ALA A 72 -0.66 1.30 11.32
CA ALA A 72 0.49 0.54 11.85
C ALA A 72 1.16 -0.34 10.80
N ALA A 73 1.40 0.20 9.60
CA ALA A 73 1.85 -0.56 8.45
C ALA A 73 3.23 -1.25 8.61
N PRO A 74 4.27 -0.67 9.26
CA PRO A 74 5.62 -1.23 9.22
C PRO A 74 5.73 -2.64 9.76
N SER A 75 6.27 -3.53 8.92
CA SER A 75 6.69 -4.89 9.27
C SER A 75 7.66 -5.40 8.20
N PHE A 76 7.90 -6.70 8.13
CA PHE A 76 8.68 -7.34 7.08
C PHE A 76 8.11 -8.71 6.75
N VAL A 77 8.06 -9.04 5.45
CA VAL A 77 7.69 -10.36 4.94
C VAL A 77 8.63 -10.70 3.78
N TYR A 78 9.13 -11.93 3.76
CA TYR A 78 9.86 -12.46 2.62
C TYR A 78 9.13 -13.66 2.04
N GLN A 79 8.83 -13.61 0.76
CA GLN A 79 8.26 -14.74 0.02
C GLN A 79 9.29 -15.28 -0.97
N ALA A 80 9.75 -16.51 -0.73
CA ALA A 80 10.67 -17.21 -1.62
C ALA A 80 10.01 -17.58 -2.95
N GLY A 81 10.82 -17.76 -3.99
CA GLY A 81 10.37 -18.18 -5.31
C GLY A 81 11.31 -17.74 -6.42
N LYS A 82 10.94 -18.00 -7.68
CA LYS A 82 11.73 -17.55 -8.84
C LYS A 82 11.84 -16.01 -8.95
N PHE A 83 10.88 -15.31 -8.39
CA PHE A 83 10.86 -13.87 -8.18
C PHE A 83 10.54 -13.63 -6.71
N PRO A 84 11.57 -13.61 -5.84
CA PRO A 84 11.36 -13.37 -4.42
C PRO A 84 10.74 -12.00 -4.19
N PHE A 85 9.78 -11.94 -3.28
CA PHE A 85 9.08 -10.71 -2.93
C PHE A 85 9.44 -10.28 -1.52
N ILE A 86 9.69 -8.98 -1.37
CA ILE A 86 9.84 -8.30 -0.08
C ILE A 86 8.60 -7.46 0.16
N GLY A 87 7.89 -7.76 1.25
CA GLY A 87 6.75 -6.97 1.73
C GLY A 87 7.11 -6.18 2.97
N GLY A 88 6.61 -4.96 3.08
CA GLY A 88 6.88 -4.06 4.20
C GLY A 88 5.83 -4.08 5.30
N ARG A 89 4.80 -4.93 5.22
CA ARG A 89 3.73 -5.05 6.21
C ARG A 89 3.27 -6.49 6.43
N SER A 90 2.74 -6.78 7.62
CA SER A 90 2.23 -8.10 8.02
C SER A 90 0.85 -8.04 8.67
N SER A 91 0.15 -6.91 8.62
CA SER A 91 -1.20 -6.74 9.18
C SER A 91 -2.19 -6.22 8.14
N ASP A 92 -3.49 -6.36 8.40
CA ASP A 92 -4.52 -5.64 7.65
C ASP A 92 -4.54 -4.18 8.11
N MET A 93 -3.75 -3.36 7.43
CA MET A 93 -3.59 -1.93 7.71
C MET A 93 -4.93 -1.19 7.74
N ARG A 94 -5.87 -1.57 6.88
CA ARG A 94 -7.20 -0.94 6.81
C ARG A 94 -7.99 -1.20 8.09
N GLU A 95 -8.05 -2.46 8.54
CA GLU A 95 -8.73 -2.82 9.80
C GLU A 95 -8.11 -2.10 10.98
N VAL A 96 -6.78 -2.08 11.06
CA VAL A 96 -6.06 -1.36 12.13
C VAL A 96 -6.36 0.14 12.08
N PHE A 97 -6.34 0.77 10.89
CA PHE A 97 -6.63 2.18 10.72
C PHE A 97 -8.05 2.54 11.23
N PHE A 98 -9.07 1.83 10.77
CA PHE A 98 -10.45 2.12 11.18
C PHE A 98 -10.71 1.79 12.65
N ALA A 99 -10.11 0.72 13.18
CA ALA A 99 -10.17 0.40 14.61
C ALA A 99 -9.44 1.43 15.48
N THR A 100 -8.38 2.05 14.96
CA THR A 100 -7.62 3.10 15.67
C THR A 100 -8.35 4.43 15.66
N THR A 101 -8.91 4.82 14.52
CA THR A 101 -9.56 6.12 14.35
C THR A 101 -11.02 6.15 14.78
N GLY A 102 -11.66 5.00 14.94
CA GLY A 102 -13.09 4.90 15.24
C GLY A 102 -14.00 5.38 14.11
N ILE A 103 -13.46 5.63 12.92
CA ILE A 103 -14.23 6.02 11.75
C ILE A 103 -15.07 4.83 11.30
N ALA A 104 -16.38 5.04 11.15
CA ALA A 104 -17.30 4.01 10.70
C ALA A 104 -17.06 3.63 9.23
N TRP A 105 -16.94 2.36 8.98
CA TRP A 105 -16.71 1.79 7.67
C TRP A 105 -17.35 0.42 7.54
N GLN A 106 -17.49 -0.06 6.32
CA GLN A 106 -18.02 -1.39 6.03
C GLN A 106 -17.13 -2.09 5.01
N CYS A 107 -17.02 -3.41 5.12
CA CYS A 107 -16.34 -4.26 4.15
C CYS A 107 -17.20 -5.48 3.84
N ARG A 108 -17.22 -5.88 2.58
CA ARG A 108 -17.97 -7.04 2.08
C ARG A 108 -17.09 -7.94 1.22
N LYS A 109 -17.27 -9.24 1.40
CA LYS A 109 -16.71 -10.29 0.55
C LYS A 109 -17.87 -11.16 0.05
N PRO A 110 -18.57 -10.70 -1.01
CA PRO A 110 -19.76 -11.40 -1.49
C PRO A 110 -19.41 -12.81 -1.98
N ALA A 111 -20.33 -13.75 -1.79
CA ALA A 111 -20.19 -15.10 -2.32
C ALA A 111 -20.14 -15.07 -3.87
N PRO A 112 -19.53 -16.06 -4.53
CA PRO A 112 -19.35 -16.05 -5.99
C PRO A 112 -20.63 -15.93 -6.82
N ARG A 113 -21.78 -16.27 -6.24
CA ARG A 113 -23.11 -16.23 -6.88
C ARG A 113 -23.92 -14.97 -6.54
N ASP A 114 -23.43 -14.13 -5.61
CA ASP A 114 -24.17 -12.95 -5.18
C ASP A 114 -24.07 -11.86 -6.25
N ASP A 115 -25.11 -11.04 -6.35
CA ASP A 115 -25.09 -9.81 -7.14
C ASP A 115 -24.21 -8.78 -6.43
N MET A 116 -22.93 -8.77 -6.80
CA MET A 116 -21.95 -7.86 -6.22
C MET A 116 -22.18 -6.40 -6.58
N TRP A 117 -23.05 -6.09 -7.53
CA TRP A 117 -23.30 -4.73 -7.97
C TRP A 117 -24.48 -4.08 -7.23
N LYS A 118 -25.41 -4.86 -6.73
CA LYS A 118 -26.59 -4.33 -6.03
C LYS A 118 -26.19 -3.40 -4.89
N GLU A 119 -25.43 -3.90 -3.93
CA GLU A 119 -25.00 -3.13 -2.76
C GLU A 119 -24.04 -2.00 -3.14
N VAL A 120 -23.15 -2.21 -4.14
CA VAL A 120 -22.28 -1.15 -4.68
C VAL A 120 -23.11 0.01 -5.23
N TYR A 121 -24.17 -0.26 -6.00
CA TYR A 121 -25.06 0.79 -6.51
C TYR A 121 -25.84 1.50 -5.39
N GLU A 122 -26.26 0.77 -4.37
CA GLU A 122 -26.92 1.36 -3.20
C GLU A 122 -25.98 2.34 -2.46
N VAL A 123 -24.71 1.95 -2.27
CA VAL A 123 -23.69 2.83 -1.65
C VAL A 123 -23.42 4.05 -2.51
N LEU A 124 -23.20 3.86 -3.83
CA LEU A 124 -23.02 4.99 -4.76
C LEU A 124 -24.24 5.92 -4.81
N GLY A 125 -25.45 5.36 -4.70
CA GLY A 125 -26.70 6.11 -4.64
C GLY A 125 -26.81 7.02 -3.41
N ARG A 126 -26.11 6.70 -2.31
CA ARG A 126 -25.96 7.56 -1.12
C ARG A 126 -24.90 8.66 -1.30
N GLY A 127 -24.25 8.71 -2.48
CA GLY A 127 -23.16 9.65 -2.78
C GLY A 127 -21.86 9.29 -2.05
N LEU A 128 -21.64 8.01 -1.71
CA LEU A 128 -20.43 7.51 -1.11
C LEU A 128 -19.61 6.74 -2.17
N PRO A 129 -18.31 7.01 -2.32
CA PRO A 129 -17.46 6.22 -3.18
C PRO A 129 -17.19 4.84 -2.57
N VAL A 130 -16.91 3.87 -3.43
CA VAL A 130 -16.70 2.48 -3.04
C VAL A 130 -15.27 2.06 -3.36
N LEU A 131 -14.55 1.58 -2.35
CA LEU A 131 -13.26 0.94 -2.53
C LEU A 131 -13.50 -0.44 -3.16
N LEU A 132 -12.81 -0.74 -4.24
CA LEU A 132 -12.91 -2.01 -4.95
C LEU A 132 -11.56 -2.71 -4.98
N ARG A 133 -11.55 -3.98 -4.64
CA ARG A 133 -10.41 -4.85 -4.84
C ARG A 133 -10.46 -5.43 -6.24
N VAL A 134 -9.36 -5.30 -6.99
CA VAL A 134 -9.32 -5.59 -8.42
C VAL A 134 -8.00 -6.25 -8.83
N ASP A 135 -8.02 -7.01 -9.90
CA ASP A 135 -6.81 -7.49 -10.56
C ASP A 135 -6.30 -6.43 -11.55
N MET A 136 -5.10 -5.91 -11.28
CA MET A 136 -4.44 -4.88 -12.07
C MET A 136 -4.38 -5.20 -13.57
N ARG A 137 -4.26 -6.48 -13.93
CA ARG A 137 -4.19 -6.93 -15.32
C ARG A 137 -5.35 -6.44 -16.18
N TYR A 138 -6.54 -6.31 -15.58
CA TYR A 138 -7.78 -5.96 -16.28
C TYR A 138 -8.14 -4.48 -16.19
N LEU A 139 -7.16 -3.60 -15.88
CA LEU A 139 -7.30 -2.15 -15.86
C LEU A 139 -6.68 -1.52 -17.11
N PRO A 140 -7.46 -1.29 -18.21
CA PRO A 140 -6.90 -0.89 -19.51
C PRO A 140 -6.16 0.45 -19.47
N TYR A 141 -6.53 1.38 -18.59
CA TYR A 141 -5.84 2.66 -18.46
C TYR A 141 -4.37 2.53 -18.00
N ARG A 142 -3.99 1.37 -17.44
CA ARG A 142 -2.60 1.06 -17.05
C ARG A 142 -1.76 0.53 -18.24
N TYR A 143 -2.38 0.11 -19.34
CA TYR A 143 -1.75 -0.63 -20.42
C TYR A 143 -2.21 -0.15 -21.80
N ASP A 144 -2.35 1.16 -22.00
CA ASP A 144 -2.69 1.79 -23.29
C ASP A 144 -3.94 1.18 -23.96
N GLY A 145 -4.98 0.97 -23.18
CA GLY A 145 -6.26 0.45 -23.66
C GLY A 145 -6.33 -1.08 -23.83
N LYS A 146 -5.27 -1.81 -23.49
CA LYS A 146 -5.20 -3.28 -23.54
C LYS A 146 -5.21 -3.87 -22.13
N PHE A 147 -5.42 -5.17 -22.02
CA PHE A 147 -5.16 -5.86 -20.75
C PHE A 147 -3.66 -6.12 -20.59
N GLY A 148 -3.20 -6.02 -19.35
CA GLY A 148 -1.84 -6.36 -19.02
C GLY A 148 -1.53 -7.85 -19.27
N PRO A 149 -0.24 -8.20 -19.43
CA PRO A 149 0.17 -9.59 -19.58
C PRO A 149 -0.14 -10.42 -18.32
N ALA A 150 -0.25 -11.73 -18.50
CA ALA A 150 -0.67 -12.63 -17.40
C ALA A 150 0.24 -12.56 -16.16
N TYR A 151 1.54 -12.29 -16.33
CA TYR A 151 2.48 -12.15 -15.20
C TYR A 151 2.30 -10.85 -14.39
N MET A 152 1.53 -9.89 -14.91
CA MET A 152 1.15 -8.65 -14.20
C MET A 152 -0.15 -8.80 -13.41
N SER A 153 -0.71 -10.01 -13.34
CA SER A 153 -1.92 -10.28 -12.57
C SER A 153 -1.63 -10.18 -11.08
N PHE A 154 -2.27 -9.21 -10.43
CA PHE A 154 -2.23 -8.97 -9.00
C PHE A 154 -3.60 -8.49 -8.55
N GLY A 155 -4.33 -9.35 -7.84
CA GLY A 155 -5.73 -9.12 -7.50
C GLY A 155 -5.96 -8.41 -6.16
N TRP A 156 -4.89 -8.06 -5.45
CA TRP A 156 -5.01 -7.28 -4.20
C TRP A 156 -4.80 -5.77 -4.42
N HIS A 157 -5.01 -5.31 -5.62
CA HIS A 157 -4.97 -3.89 -5.93
C HIS A 157 -6.27 -3.20 -5.54
N TRP A 158 -6.18 -2.05 -4.91
CA TRP A 158 -7.31 -1.24 -4.49
C TRP A 158 -7.44 0.02 -5.33
N ILE A 159 -8.68 0.29 -5.77
CA ILE A 159 -9.08 1.51 -6.46
C ILE A 159 -10.35 2.04 -5.81
N THR A 160 -10.70 3.32 -6.06
CA THR A 160 -11.93 3.90 -5.55
C THR A 160 -12.88 4.21 -6.69
N LEU A 161 -14.07 3.61 -6.67
CA LEU A 161 -15.16 3.84 -7.63
C LEU A 161 -16.02 5.02 -7.15
N PHE A 162 -16.12 6.06 -7.98
CA PHE A 162 -16.92 7.25 -7.69
C PHE A 162 -18.27 7.24 -8.37
N LYS A 163 -18.35 6.72 -9.59
CA LYS A 163 -19.57 6.73 -10.39
C LYS A 163 -19.62 5.56 -11.37
N VAL A 164 -20.84 5.09 -11.64
CA VAL A 164 -21.15 4.19 -12.76
C VAL A 164 -22.18 4.87 -13.64
N ASP A 165 -21.90 4.93 -14.93
CA ASP A 165 -22.85 5.26 -15.98
C ASP A 165 -23.32 3.95 -16.60
N ARG A 166 -24.52 3.50 -16.22
CA ARG A 166 -25.08 2.21 -16.66
C ARG A 166 -25.50 2.22 -18.11
N GLU A 167 -25.96 3.36 -18.62
CA GLU A 167 -26.40 3.52 -20.02
C GLU A 167 -25.20 3.48 -20.98
N ALA A 168 -24.15 4.21 -20.62
CA ALA A 168 -22.89 4.20 -21.38
C ALA A 168 -22.04 2.96 -21.11
N GLY A 169 -22.34 2.17 -20.08
CA GLY A 169 -21.54 1.01 -19.66
C GLY A 169 -20.14 1.40 -19.17
N LEU A 170 -20.03 2.52 -18.46
CA LEU A 170 -18.77 3.12 -18.01
C LEU A 170 -18.71 3.23 -16.49
N ALA A 171 -17.53 3.13 -15.93
CA ALA A 171 -17.22 3.40 -14.54
C ALA A 171 -16.07 4.41 -14.42
N TYR A 172 -16.12 5.24 -13.38
CA TYR A 172 -15.15 6.30 -13.10
C TYR A 172 -14.47 6.00 -11.77
N VAL A 173 -13.16 5.79 -11.81
CA VAL A 173 -12.38 5.33 -10.67
C VAL A 173 -11.14 6.21 -10.46
N THR A 174 -10.63 6.24 -9.21
CA THR A 174 -9.28 6.73 -8.94
C THR A 174 -8.35 5.55 -8.74
N ASP A 175 -7.08 5.73 -9.11
CA ASP A 175 -6.02 4.75 -8.89
C ASP A 175 -4.74 5.49 -8.47
N THR A 176 -3.88 4.84 -7.72
CA THR A 176 -2.75 5.38 -6.96
C THR A 176 -1.90 6.41 -7.70
N GLU A 177 -1.43 6.05 -8.90
CA GLU A 177 -0.46 6.85 -9.66
C GLU A 177 -1.12 7.79 -10.69
N TYR A 178 -2.43 7.70 -10.86
CA TYR A 178 -3.16 8.40 -11.91
C TYR A 178 -3.90 9.61 -11.36
N LYS A 179 -3.60 10.80 -11.93
CA LYS A 179 -4.29 12.03 -11.56
C LYS A 179 -5.75 12.00 -12.01
N GLY A 180 -6.67 12.36 -11.12
CA GLY A 180 -8.09 12.47 -11.39
C GLY A 180 -8.76 11.12 -11.65
N LEU A 181 -9.95 11.19 -12.24
CA LEU A 181 -10.76 10.01 -12.54
C LEU A 181 -10.29 9.31 -13.81
N GLN A 182 -10.10 8.01 -13.71
CA GLN A 182 -9.89 7.13 -14.83
C GLN A 182 -11.22 6.55 -15.28
N CYS A 183 -11.43 6.43 -16.60
CA CYS A 183 -12.61 5.82 -17.17
C CYS A 183 -12.32 4.37 -17.56
N ILE A 184 -13.18 3.45 -17.17
CA ILE A 184 -13.09 2.03 -17.50
C ILE A 184 -14.46 1.51 -17.93
N LYS A 185 -14.49 0.62 -18.93
CA LYS A 185 -15.73 -0.08 -19.31
C LYS A 185 -16.19 -0.95 -18.16
N LEU A 186 -17.46 -0.90 -17.83
CA LEU A 186 -18.04 -1.66 -16.70
C LEU A 186 -17.75 -3.17 -16.82
N ARG A 187 -17.80 -3.73 -18.06
CA ARG A 187 -17.43 -5.12 -18.33
C ARG A 187 -15.98 -5.48 -18.00
N ASP A 188 -15.07 -4.51 -18.13
CA ASP A 188 -13.65 -4.73 -17.86
C ASP A 188 -13.36 -4.59 -16.36
N LEU A 189 -14.05 -3.68 -15.69
CA LEU A 189 -14.06 -3.58 -14.23
C LEU A 189 -14.65 -4.86 -13.59
N GLU A 190 -15.70 -5.43 -14.18
CA GLU A 190 -16.26 -6.71 -13.76
C GLU A 190 -15.21 -7.84 -13.83
N LYS A 191 -14.47 -7.93 -14.95
CA LYS A 191 -13.37 -8.90 -15.08
C LYS A 191 -12.29 -8.67 -14.03
N ALA A 192 -11.94 -7.40 -13.76
CA ALA A 192 -10.94 -7.05 -12.76
C ALA A 192 -11.36 -7.49 -11.34
N ARG A 193 -12.63 -7.33 -10.99
CA ARG A 193 -13.19 -7.72 -9.68
C ARG A 193 -13.38 -9.23 -9.52
N SER A 194 -13.74 -9.92 -10.60
CA SER A 194 -14.06 -11.36 -10.60
C SER A 194 -12.88 -12.25 -11.02
N SER A 195 -11.69 -11.70 -11.18
CA SER A 195 -10.50 -12.46 -11.55
C SER A 195 -10.23 -13.61 -10.58
N THR A 196 -9.94 -14.79 -11.16
CA THR A 196 -9.59 -16.01 -10.44
C THR A 196 -8.09 -16.27 -10.44
N THR A 197 -7.29 -15.21 -10.50
CA THR A 197 -5.82 -15.31 -10.44
C THR A 197 -5.38 -16.16 -9.24
N LYS A 198 -4.38 -17.02 -9.42
CA LYS A 198 -3.89 -17.89 -8.34
C LYS A 198 -3.19 -17.09 -7.25
N ASN A 199 -2.53 -16.00 -7.62
CA ASN A 199 -1.81 -15.15 -6.69
C ASN A 199 -2.70 -13.98 -6.29
N TRP A 200 -3.16 -14.00 -5.02
CA TRP A 200 -3.87 -12.88 -4.43
C TRP A 200 -5.16 -12.50 -5.20
N PRO A 201 -6.17 -13.40 -5.27
CA PRO A 201 -7.41 -13.08 -5.98
C PRO A 201 -8.16 -11.93 -5.33
N PRO A 202 -8.86 -11.06 -6.10
CA PRO A 202 -9.59 -9.92 -5.57
C PRO A 202 -10.81 -10.31 -4.73
N ALA A 203 -11.33 -11.51 -4.90
CA ALA A 203 -12.46 -12.06 -4.16
C ALA A 203 -13.72 -11.18 -4.19
N ARG A 204 -13.84 -10.30 -5.18
CA ARG A 204 -14.92 -9.30 -5.32
C ARG A 204 -15.08 -8.39 -4.11
N GLU A 205 -14.08 -8.33 -3.24
CA GLU A 205 -14.09 -7.55 -2.02
C GLU A 205 -14.30 -6.07 -2.33
N PHE A 206 -15.16 -5.42 -1.53
CA PHE A 206 -15.39 -3.99 -1.61
C PHE A 206 -15.65 -3.41 -0.22
N ALA A 207 -15.41 -2.11 -0.07
CA ALA A 207 -15.59 -1.41 1.18
C ALA A 207 -16.05 0.04 0.94
N TRP A 208 -16.57 0.68 1.96
CA TRP A 208 -16.89 2.11 1.94
C TRP A 208 -16.74 2.73 3.31
N VAL A 209 -16.56 4.04 3.32
CA VAL A 209 -16.48 4.86 4.53
C VAL A 209 -17.82 5.57 4.71
N GLU A 210 -18.39 5.49 5.92
CA GLU A 210 -19.63 6.21 6.23
C GLU A 210 -19.34 7.70 6.44
N ARG A 211 -20.28 8.56 6.07
CA ARG A 211 -20.19 10.00 6.37
C ARG A 211 -20.18 10.24 7.87
N ALA A 212 -19.40 11.21 8.31
CA ALA A 212 -19.47 11.67 9.67
C ALA A 212 -20.86 12.30 9.93
N ALA A 213 -21.57 11.79 10.94
CA ALA A 213 -22.83 12.37 11.40
C ALA A 213 -22.62 13.72 12.12
N ALA A 214 -21.43 13.98 12.61
CA ALA A 214 -20.97 15.19 13.28
C ALA A 214 -19.47 15.39 12.98
N PRO A 215 -18.88 16.58 13.27
CA PRO A 215 -17.43 16.73 13.14
C PRO A 215 -16.71 15.64 13.92
N TRP A 216 -15.88 14.88 13.20
CA TRP A 216 -15.08 13.83 13.78
C TRP A 216 -14.08 14.42 14.79
N LYS A 217 -14.16 13.96 16.03
CA LYS A 217 -13.24 14.35 17.11
C LYS A 217 -12.32 13.18 17.40
N ALA A 218 -11.03 13.43 17.32
CA ALA A 218 -10.00 12.43 17.59
C ALA A 218 -9.34 12.67 18.94
N ASP A 219 -9.22 11.62 19.73
CA ASP A 219 -8.20 11.54 20.77
C ASP A 219 -6.89 11.12 20.12
N ARG A 220 -6.06 12.12 19.78
CA ARG A 220 -4.80 11.87 19.05
C ARG A 220 -3.82 11.06 19.87
N ASP A 221 -3.73 11.32 21.17
CA ASP A 221 -2.81 10.62 22.05
C ASP A 221 -3.18 9.14 22.14
N ALA A 222 -4.47 8.83 22.32
CA ALA A 222 -4.94 7.44 22.34
C ALA A 222 -4.72 6.74 20.98
N MET A 223 -5.01 7.41 19.88
CA MET A 223 -4.78 6.87 18.53
C MET A 223 -3.30 6.60 18.27
N ALA A 224 -2.41 7.53 18.61
CA ALA A 224 -0.97 7.36 18.45
C ALA A 224 -0.44 6.19 19.28
N ARG A 225 -0.81 6.11 20.58
CA ARG A 225 -0.43 4.99 21.46
C ARG A 225 -0.89 3.65 20.90
N ARG A 226 -2.15 3.56 20.47
CA ARG A 226 -2.71 2.32 19.89
C ARG A 226 -1.95 1.89 18.65
N SER A 227 -1.77 2.80 17.70
CA SER A 227 -1.08 2.52 16.44
C SER A 227 0.38 2.09 16.65
N ILE A 228 1.12 2.82 17.51
CA ILE A 228 2.52 2.52 17.82
C ILE A 228 2.64 1.14 18.48
N ARG A 229 1.72 0.80 19.38
CA ARG A 229 1.69 -0.54 20.01
C ARG A 229 1.51 -1.65 18.97
N VAL A 230 0.59 -1.46 18.02
CA VAL A 230 0.36 -2.44 16.94
C VAL A 230 1.58 -2.52 16.02
N ALA A 231 2.19 -1.38 15.65
CA ALA A 231 3.40 -1.36 14.82
C ALA A 231 4.59 -2.06 15.50
N ALA A 232 4.80 -1.83 16.80
CA ALA A 232 5.81 -2.54 17.59
C ALA A 232 5.55 -4.06 17.57
N GLY A 233 4.29 -4.49 17.76
CA GLY A 233 3.91 -5.90 17.67
C GLY A 233 4.14 -6.50 16.28
N ASN A 234 3.83 -5.77 15.21
CA ASN A 234 4.10 -6.19 13.84
C ASN A 234 5.61 -6.39 13.56
N LEU A 235 6.44 -5.52 14.13
CA LEU A 235 7.91 -5.62 14.02
C LEU A 235 8.49 -6.71 14.90
N GLN A 236 7.97 -6.94 16.10
CA GLN A 236 8.40 -8.03 16.98
C GLN A 236 8.25 -9.40 16.32
N GLY A 237 7.27 -9.55 15.45
CA GLY A 237 7.03 -10.76 14.70
C GLY A 237 5.60 -11.27 14.88
N SER A 238 5.08 -11.79 13.77
CA SER A 238 3.74 -12.38 13.69
C SER A 238 3.73 -13.40 12.57
N ASP A 239 2.70 -14.22 12.53
CA ASP A 239 2.40 -15.01 11.34
C ASP A 239 1.46 -14.20 10.44
N PHE A 240 1.89 -13.96 9.22
CA PHE A 240 1.08 -13.35 8.18
C PHE A 240 0.79 -14.35 7.07
N GLN A 241 -0.47 -14.80 6.98
CA GLN A 241 -0.90 -15.78 5.97
C GLN A 241 -0.02 -17.04 5.95
N SER A 242 0.31 -17.57 7.10
CA SER A 242 1.20 -18.72 7.31
C SER A 242 2.67 -18.47 6.93
N MET A 243 3.07 -17.22 6.77
CA MET A 243 4.47 -16.81 6.61
C MET A 243 4.95 -16.13 7.88
N SER A 244 6.19 -16.43 8.27
CA SER A 244 6.87 -15.67 9.33
C SER A 244 7.05 -14.21 8.91
N ALA A 245 6.85 -13.28 9.83
CA ALA A 245 6.93 -11.86 9.56
C ALA A 245 7.67 -11.09 10.67
N GLY A 246 8.02 -9.83 10.42
CA GLY A 246 8.71 -8.96 11.36
C GLY A 246 10.22 -9.19 11.40
N LEU A 247 10.85 -8.73 12.49
CA LEU A 247 12.30 -8.80 12.67
C LEU A 247 12.86 -10.23 12.60
N PRO A 248 12.22 -11.27 13.17
CA PRO A 248 12.74 -12.63 13.06
C PRO A 248 12.89 -13.12 11.62
N GLU A 249 12.05 -12.64 10.70
CA GLU A 249 12.19 -12.97 9.29
C GLU A 249 13.21 -12.07 8.58
N LEU A 250 13.31 -10.80 8.97
CA LEU A 250 14.35 -9.89 8.47
C LEU A 250 15.76 -10.35 8.84
N GLU A 251 15.95 -10.84 10.05
CA GLU A 251 17.23 -11.42 10.52
C GLU A 251 17.68 -12.64 9.70
N ARG A 252 16.74 -13.34 9.06
CA ARG A 252 17.05 -14.45 8.14
C ARG A 252 17.40 -13.99 6.74
N LEU A 253 17.11 -12.74 6.38
CA LEU A 253 17.31 -12.25 5.01
C LEU A 253 18.77 -12.36 4.54
N PRO A 254 19.81 -12.05 5.35
CA PRO A 254 21.20 -12.22 4.92
C PRO A 254 21.51 -13.64 4.46
N SER A 255 21.11 -14.65 5.25
CA SER A 255 21.35 -16.06 4.92
C SER A 255 20.59 -16.52 3.69
N ARG A 256 19.35 -16.01 3.48
CA ARG A 256 18.56 -16.30 2.26
C ARG A 256 19.20 -15.69 1.02
N LEU A 257 19.70 -14.46 1.11
CA LEU A 257 20.36 -13.79 -0.02
C LEU A 257 21.67 -14.48 -0.38
N ALA A 258 22.44 -14.93 0.59
CA ALA A 258 23.72 -15.62 0.36
C ALA A 258 23.57 -16.92 -0.44
N VAL A 259 22.39 -17.54 -0.44
CA VAL A 259 22.10 -18.79 -1.16
C VAL A 259 21.02 -18.66 -2.23
N LEU A 260 20.69 -17.42 -2.63
CA LEU A 260 19.61 -17.13 -3.56
C LEU A 260 19.81 -17.82 -4.92
N ASP A 261 21.05 -18.05 -5.35
CA ASP A 261 21.41 -18.77 -6.58
C ASP A 261 21.03 -20.27 -6.57
N ARG A 262 20.69 -20.82 -5.40
CA ARG A 262 20.15 -22.18 -5.27
C ARG A 262 18.64 -22.24 -5.52
N GLU A 263 17.92 -21.15 -5.26
CA GLU A 263 16.47 -21.05 -5.37
C GLU A 263 16.05 -20.42 -6.71
N VAL A 264 16.86 -19.46 -7.20
CA VAL A 264 16.58 -18.68 -8.41
C VAL A 264 17.54 -19.12 -9.53
N PRO A 265 17.05 -19.57 -10.68
CA PRO A 265 17.89 -19.89 -11.83
C PRO A 265 18.80 -18.72 -12.22
N SER A 266 20.05 -18.99 -12.59
CA SER A 266 21.07 -17.96 -12.88
C SER A 266 20.60 -16.87 -13.86
N PHE A 267 19.84 -17.23 -14.89
CA PHE A 267 19.29 -16.26 -15.87
C PHE A 267 18.17 -15.37 -15.31
N LEU A 268 17.60 -15.72 -14.14
CA LEU A 268 16.58 -14.95 -13.45
C LEU A 268 17.14 -14.14 -12.28
N LEU A 269 18.38 -14.33 -11.83
CA LEU A 269 18.96 -13.63 -10.68
C LEU A 269 18.93 -12.10 -10.86
N SER A 270 19.37 -11.61 -12.04
CA SER A 270 19.32 -10.17 -12.33
C SER A 270 17.89 -9.61 -12.25
N PRO A 271 16.90 -10.12 -12.99
CA PRO A 271 15.54 -9.61 -12.86
C PRO A 271 14.90 -9.84 -11.48
N ALA A 272 15.27 -10.88 -10.75
CA ALA A 272 14.80 -11.12 -9.40
C ALA A 272 15.29 -10.03 -8.43
N LEU A 273 16.57 -9.68 -8.45
CA LEU A 273 17.12 -8.59 -7.64
C LEU A 273 16.48 -7.23 -7.99
N ALA A 274 16.28 -6.93 -9.28
CA ALA A 274 15.59 -5.73 -9.71
C ALA A 274 14.13 -5.70 -9.21
N TYR A 275 13.46 -6.85 -9.18
CA TYR A 275 12.11 -6.97 -8.64
C TYR A 275 12.07 -6.76 -7.12
N MET A 276 13.03 -7.33 -6.37
CA MET A 276 13.15 -7.11 -4.92
C MET A 276 13.37 -5.62 -4.60
N SER A 277 14.27 -4.93 -5.33
CA SER A 277 14.44 -3.48 -5.20
C SER A 277 13.14 -2.73 -5.48
N SER A 278 12.45 -3.07 -6.59
CA SER A 278 11.16 -2.47 -6.91
C SER A 278 10.09 -2.72 -5.84
N SER A 279 10.12 -3.88 -5.19
CA SER A 279 9.21 -4.20 -4.09
C SER A 279 9.46 -3.34 -2.85
N ILE A 280 10.69 -2.92 -2.61
CA ILE A 280 11.03 -2.00 -1.52
C ILE A 280 10.55 -0.58 -1.83
N GLU A 281 10.74 -0.10 -3.07
CA GLU A 281 10.60 1.32 -3.39
C GLU A 281 9.28 1.69 -4.06
N ARG A 282 8.76 0.85 -4.96
CA ARG A 282 7.73 1.25 -5.93
C ARG A 282 6.51 0.36 -6.02
N ASN A 283 6.62 -0.91 -5.70
CA ASN A 283 5.51 -1.85 -5.87
C ASN A 283 4.49 -1.75 -4.73
N GLY A 284 3.96 -0.53 -4.50
CA GLY A 284 2.92 -0.29 -3.54
C GLY A 284 3.40 -0.26 -2.08
N THR A 285 4.62 0.23 -1.82
CA THR A 285 5.15 0.38 -0.45
C THR A 285 5.30 1.84 -0.02
N GLY A 286 5.12 2.78 -0.94
CA GLY A 286 5.28 4.20 -0.66
C GLY A 286 6.72 4.63 -0.39
N GLY A 287 7.71 3.77 -0.70
CA GLY A 287 9.14 3.95 -0.46
C GLY A 287 9.63 3.23 0.80
N ALA A 288 10.85 2.69 0.72
CA ALA A 288 11.56 2.05 1.83
C ALA A 288 10.68 1.05 2.62
N ALA A 289 9.94 0.20 1.91
CA ALA A 289 9.04 -0.78 2.53
C ALA A 289 8.10 -0.14 3.60
N PHE A 290 7.43 0.95 3.27
CA PHE A 290 6.54 1.80 4.10
C PHE A 290 7.25 2.74 5.09
N ARG A 291 8.59 2.64 5.30
CA ARG A 291 9.26 3.46 6.31
C ARG A 291 9.21 4.94 5.98
N THR A 292 9.24 5.32 4.69
CA THR A 292 9.10 6.73 4.26
C THR A 292 7.79 7.35 4.78
N LEU A 293 6.65 6.73 4.46
CA LEU A 293 5.34 7.23 4.90
C LEU A 293 5.16 7.17 6.41
N TYR A 294 5.71 6.15 7.05
CA TYR A 294 5.61 5.99 8.50
C TYR A 294 6.43 7.04 9.25
N ALA A 295 7.65 7.34 8.78
CA ALA A 295 8.48 8.41 9.35
C ALA A 295 7.83 9.79 9.16
N GLU A 296 7.28 10.07 7.98
CA GLU A 296 6.53 11.30 7.70
C GLU A 296 5.36 11.47 8.69
N TRP A 297 4.60 10.39 8.97
CA TRP A 297 3.52 10.43 9.95
C TRP A 297 4.03 10.70 11.36
N LEU A 298 5.08 10.01 11.85
CA LEU A 298 5.63 10.22 13.18
C LEU A 298 6.10 11.67 13.36
N GLU A 299 6.80 12.23 12.37
CA GLU A 299 7.27 13.63 12.37
C GLU A 299 6.10 14.62 12.41
N ALA A 300 5.05 14.36 11.63
CA ALA A 300 3.88 15.23 11.57
C ALA A 300 2.99 15.13 12.80
N GLU A 301 2.96 13.96 13.46
CA GLU A 301 2.06 13.71 14.59
C GLU A 301 2.66 14.16 15.92
N ALA A 302 3.97 13.96 16.15
CA ALA A 302 4.64 14.30 17.40
C ALA A 302 4.29 15.72 17.94
N PRO A 303 4.38 16.80 17.14
CA PRO A 303 4.07 18.16 17.61
C PRO A 303 2.57 18.40 17.89
N ARG A 304 1.69 17.46 17.54
CA ARG A 304 0.25 17.58 17.70
C ARG A 304 -0.31 16.80 18.90
N LEU A 305 0.55 16.05 19.58
CA LEU A 305 0.20 15.28 20.76
C LEU A 305 0.12 16.21 21.97
N SER A 306 -0.85 15.91 22.83
CA SER A 306 -1.11 16.71 24.05
C SER A 306 -0.22 16.28 25.21
N ASP A 307 0.17 15.00 25.27
CA ASP A 307 1.07 14.44 26.27
C ASP A 307 2.54 14.69 25.86
N PRO A 308 3.30 15.51 26.62
CA PRO A 308 4.69 15.81 26.28
C PRO A 308 5.62 14.58 26.29
N ALA A 309 5.38 13.60 27.15
CA ALA A 309 6.18 12.38 27.21
C ALA A 309 5.94 11.53 25.96
N LEU A 310 4.66 11.38 25.57
CA LEU A 310 4.29 10.73 24.31
C LEU A 310 4.91 11.45 23.11
N ALA A 311 4.81 12.77 23.03
CA ALA A 311 5.37 13.58 21.95
C ALA A 311 6.89 13.38 21.82
N ALA A 312 7.62 13.38 22.94
CA ALA A 312 9.06 13.13 22.97
C ALA A 312 9.40 11.70 22.48
N GLY A 313 8.66 10.69 22.95
CA GLY A 313 8.81 9.30 22.52
C GLY A 313 8.56 9.13 21.02
N VAL A 314 7.48 9.73 20.50
CA VAL A 314 7.14 9.70 19.06
C VAL A 314 8.21 10.42 18.22
N SER A 315 8.78 11.54 18.72
CA SER A 315 9.90 12.21 18.05
C SER A 315 11.16 11.33 17.99
N THR A 316 11.44 10.58 19.04
CA THR A 316 12.54 9.60 19.06
C THR A 316 12.29 8.48 18.06
N ALA A 317 11.08 7.96 18.00
CA ALA A 317 10.67 6.94 17.04
C ALA A 317 10.75 7.45 15.59
N ALA A 318 10.46 8.73 15.34
CA ALA A 318 10.61 9.34 14.01
C ALA A 318 12.08 9.33 13.54
N ILE A 319 13.02 9.67 14.43
CA ILE A 319 14.45 9.59 14.11
C ILE A 319 14.88 8.15 13.77
N ALA A 320 14.45 7.17 14.55
CA ALA A 320 14.73 5.77 14.29
C ALA A 320 14.10 5.29 12.98
N ALA A 321 12.86 5.72 12.67
CA ALA A 321 12.18 5.40 11.41
C ALA A 321 12.93 5.97 10.20
N ARG A 322 13.49 7.19 10.27
CA ARG A 322 14.34 7.76 9.21
C ARG A 322 15.64 6.99 9.03
N LYS A 323 16.25 6.51 10.14
CA LYS A 323 17.42 5.63 10.05
C LYS A 323 17.09 4.32 9.33
N ALA A 324 15.96 3.68 9.66
CA ALA A 324 15.50 2.48 9.01
C ALA A 324 15.19 2.74 7.52
N GLU A 325 14.49 3.84 7.19
CA GLU A 325 14.24 4.28 5.80
C GLU A 325 15.53 4.37 4.99
N ALA A 326 16.55 5.07 5.51
CA ALA A 326 17.83 5.21 4.84
C ALA A 326 18.51 3.85 4.58
N ALA A 327 18.44 2.93 5.55
CA ALA A 327 19.01 1.59 5.41
C ALA A 327 18.24 0.75 4.36
N TRP A 328 16.92 0.87 4.26
CA TRP A 328 16.12 0.26 3.20
C TRP A 328 16.49 0.77 1.80
N HIS A 329 16.69 2.07 1.65
CA HIS A 329 17.15 2.67 0.39
C HIS A 329 18.53 2.13 -0.02
N VAL A 330 19.45 2.00 0.94
CA VAL A 330 20.77 1.41 0.69
C VAL A 330 20.67 -0.03 0.20
N LEU A 331 19.86 -0.87 0.84
CA LEU A 331 19.65 -2.26 0.41
C LEU A 331 19.02 -2.32 -0.99
N SER A 332 18.00 -1.49 -1.24
CA SER A 332 17.36 -1.39 -2.55
C SER A 332 18.35 -1.01 -3.66
N ALA A 333 19.22 -0.03 -3.41
CA ALA A 333 20.26 0.36 -4.35
C ALA A 333 21.26 -0.79 -4.59
N ARG A 334 21.68 -1.52 -3.56
CA ARG A 334 22.53 -2.70 -3.69
C ARG A 334 21.92 -3.79 -4.57
N PHE A 335 20.62 -4.03 -4.45
CA PHE A 335 19.95 -4.98 -5.34
C PHE A 335 19.99 -4.51 -6.81
N LEU A 336 19.84 -3.22 -7.08
CA LEU A 336 19.94 -2.68 -8.45
C LEU A 336 21.37 -2.77 -9.01
N ASP A 337 22.38 -2.42 -8.21
CA ASP A 337 23.79 -2.52 -8.58
C ASP A 337 24.16 -3.97 -8.91
N ALA A 338 23.79 -4.91 -8.02
CA ALA A 338 24.01 -6.33 -8.22
C ALA A 338 23.27 -6.87 -9.44
N SER A 339 22.01 -6.45 -9.65
CA SER A 339 21.23 -6.80 -10.85
C SER A 339 21.91 -6.33 -12.13
N ALA A 340 22.44 -5.10 -12.15
CA ALA A 340 23.15 -4.55 -13.30
C ALA A 340 24.45 -5.31 -13.58
N ALA A 341 25.24 -5.60 -12.53
CA ALA A 341 26.50 -6.34 -12.64
C ALA A 341 26.29 -7.79 -13.10
N MET A 342 25.22 -8.45 -12.66
CA MET A 342 24.89 -9.82 -13.04
C MET A 342 24.61 -9.99 -14.55
N LYS A 343 24.14 -8.94 -15.24
CA LYS A 343 23.93 -9.00 -16.70
C LYS A 343 25.21 -9.30 -17.49
N GLY A 344 26.37 -8.91 -16.95
CA GLY A 344 27.68 -9.16 -17.54
C GLY A 344 28.42 -10.38 -16.97
N THR A 345 27.92 -10.98 -15.88
CA THR A 345 28.59 -12.02 -15.11
C THR A 345 27.98 -13.39 -15.42
N LYS A 346 28.73 -14.24 -16.15
CA LYS A 346 28.27 -15.59 -16.50
C LYS A 346 28.77 -16.67 -15.54
N ASP A 347 29.84 -16.40 -14.80
CA ASP A 347 30.41 -17.35 -13.86
C ASP A 347 29.67 -17.35 -12.51
N LYS A 348 29.54 -18.54 -11.90
CA LYS A 348 28.82 -18.73 -10.63
C LYS A 348 29.53 -18.05 -9.44
N ALA A 349 30.86 -18.00 -9.46
CA ALA A 349 31.61 -17.39 -8.36
C ALA A 349 31.38 -15.87 -8.30
N GLY A 350 31.37 -15.21 -9.46
CA GLY A 350 30.99 -13.77 -9.56
C GLY A 350 29.57 -13.50 -9.13
N GLN A 351 28.61 -14.35 -9.52
CA GLN A 351 27.22 -14.23 -9.06
C GLN A 351 27.10 -14.39 -7.55
N SER A 352 27.74 -15.42 -6.98
CA SER A 352 27.74 -15.66 -5.52
C SER A 352 28.36 -14.49 -4.75
N LYS A 353 29.45 -13.90 -5.25
CA LYS A 353 30.07 -12.71 -4.64
C LYS A 353 29.10 -11.51 -4.60
N LEU A 354 28.35 -11.28 -5.69
CA LEU A 354 27.34 -10.20 -5.72
C LEU A 354 26.22 -10.45 -4.72
N LEU A 355 25.77 -11.70 -4.55
CA LEU A 355 24.77 -12.05 -3.53
C LEU A 355 25.29 -11.86 -2.11
N THR A 356 26.57 -12.19 -1.86
CA THR A 356 27.23 -11.92 -0.57
C THR A 356 27.22 -10.43 -0.24
N THR A 357 27.55 -9.55 -1.20
CA THR A 357 27.48 -8.09 -0.95
C THR A 357 26.06 -7.60 -0.68
N CYS A 358 25.04 -8.22 -1.30
CA CYS A 358 23.65 -7.93 -0.95
C CYS A 358 23.31 -8.40 0.48
N ALA A 359 23.79 -9.57 0.88
CA ALA A 359 23.58 -10.10 2.22
C ALA A 359 24.26 -9.22 3.29
N GLU A 360 25.49 -8.78 3.05
CA GLU A 360 26.20 -7.85 3.95
C GLU A 360 25.48 -6.51 4.11
N ALA A 361 24.86 -5.99 3.05
CA ALA A 361 24.11 -4.75 3.08
C ALA A 361 22.81 -4.82 3.92
N THR A 362 22.36 -6.03 4.32
CA THR A 362 21.21 -6.20 5.21
C THR A 362 21.55 -5.97 6.68
N MET A 363 22.81 -6.08 7.09
CA MET A 363 23.19 -5.98 8.51
C MET A 363 22.88 -4.61 9.12
N PRO A 364 23.27 -3.47 8.50
CA PRO A 364 22.88 -2.14 8.99
C PRO A 364 21.35 -1.93 9.01
N LEU A 365 20.62 -2.59 8.10
CA LEU A 365 19.17 -2.53 8.07
C LEU A 365 18.57 -3.24 9.28
N VAL A 366 19.04 -4.45 9.61
CA VAL A 366 18.58 -5.20 10.79
C VAL A 366 18.79 -4.36 12.05
N GLU A 367 19.97 -3.75 12.22
CA GLU A 367 20.24 -2.86 13.36
C GLU A 367 19.28 -1.67 13.41
N ALA A 368 19.04 -1.01 12.28
CA ALA A 368 18.15 0.15 12.22
C ALA A 368 16.68 -0.22 12.53
N GLU A 369 16.24 -1.41 12.14
CA GLU A 369 14.89 -1.91 12.45
C GLU A 369 14.75 -2.30 13.92
N HIS A 370 15.82 -2.83 14.55
CA HIS A 370 15.85 -3.02 16.00
C HIS A 370 15.78 -1.69 16.76
N ASP A 371 16.52 -0.67 16.31
CA ASP A 371 16.44 0.67 16.89
C ASP A 371 15.01 1.24 16.78
N LEU A 372 14.36 1.05 15.63
CA LEU A 372 12.97 1.47 15.43
C LEU A 372 12.02 0.72 16.39
N LEU A 373 12.13 -0.61 16.49
CA LEU A 373 11.32 -1.39 17.43
C LEU A 373 11.52 -0.92 18.87
N ASN A 374 12.78 -0.72 19.30
CA ASN A 374 13.09 -0.26 20.65
C ASN A 374 12.49 1.11 20.94
N ALA A 375 12.59 2.06 19.98
CA ALA A 375 12.00 3.38 20.11
C ALA A 375 10.47 3.31 20.23
N LEU A 376 9.79 2.48 19.40
CA LEU A 376 8.35 2.28 19.47
C LEU A 376 7.92 1.59 20.78
N ALA A 377 8.68 0.63 21.27
CA ALA A 377 8.40 -0.06 22.53
C ALA A 377 8.50 0.88 23.72
N THR A 378 9.46 1.82 23.72
CA THR A 378 9.61 2.82 24.79
C THR A 378 8.38 3.72 24.92
N VAL A 379 7.75 4.10 23.81
CA VAL A 379 6.50 4.88 23.81
C VAL A 379 5.37 4.16 24.56
N ASN A 380 5.37 2.82 24.58
CA ASN A 380 4.32 2.01 25.20
C ASN A 380 4.48 1.79 26.71
N LEU A 381 5.71 1.88 27.25
CA LEU A 381 5.98 1.50 28.65
C LEU A 381 5.37 2.48 29.67
N ASP A 382 5.11 3.72 29.27
CA ASP A 382 4.54 4.74 30.15
C ASP A 382 3.02 4.69 30.31
N SER A 383 2.33 3.75 29.64
CA SER A 383 0.86 3.68 29.60
C SER A 383 0.24 2.58 30.49
N THR A 384 0.64 2.46 31.74
CA THR A 384 -0.07 1.58 32.72
C THR A 384 -1.47 2.08 33.11
N ARG A 385 -2.02 3.10 32.43
CA ARG A 385 -3.31 3.73 32.78
C ARG A 385 -4.51 3.35 31.92
N ASP A 386 -4.34 2.67 30.79
CA ASP A 386 -5.46 2.34 29.88
C ASP A 386 -5.73 0.84 29.84
N SER A 387 -6.40 0.31 30.85
CA SER A 387 -7.11 -0.97 30.75
C SER A 387 -8.36 -0.78 29.90
N VAL A 388 -8.26 -1.13 28.59
CA VAL A 388 -9.41 -1.20 27.69
C VAL A 388 -10.19 -2.48 28.01
N PRO A 389 -11.53 -2.43 28.17
CA PRO A 389 -12.35 -3.62 28.28
C PRO A 389 -12.23 -4.45 26.98
N GLN A 390 -11.88 -5.72 27.14
CA GLN A 390 -12.01 -6.71 26.06
C GLN A 390 -13.49 -7.10 25.93
N ASP A 391 -14.30 -6.27 25.32
CA ASP A 391 -15.64 -6.69 24.92
C ASP A 391 -15.59 -7.34 23.54
N GLY A 392 -15.42 -8.67 23.59
CA GLY A 392 -15.62 -9.54 22.45
C GLY A 392 -17.10 -9.59 22.09
N THR A 393 -17.44 -8.96 20.99
CA THR A 393 -18.66 -9.30 20.23
C THR A 393 -18.32 -9.30 18.75
N THR A 394 -17.88 -10.47 18.29
CA THR A 394 -17.95 -10.82 16.87
C THR A 394 -19.42 -10.94 16.49
N ALA A 395 -19.94 -9.95 15.79
CA ALA A 395 -21.22 -10.10 15.10
C ALA A 395 -21.02 -11.10 13.94
N LYS A 396 -21.83 -12.16 13.97
CA LYS A 396 -21.97 -13.20 12.95
C LYS A 396 -22.54 -12.65 11.64
#